data_4e58cd5c8eed769787d25d1fd912008e
#
_entry.id   4e58cd5c8eed769787d25d1fd912008e
#
_cell.length_a   1.000
_cell.length_b   1.000
_cell.length_c   1.000
_cell.angle_alpha   90.00
_cell.angle_beta   90.00
_cell.angle_gamma   90.00
#
_symmetry.space_group_name_H-M   'P 1'
#
loop_
_entity.id
_entity.type
_entity.pdbx_description
1 polymer ?
#
loop_
_entity_poly.entity_id
_entity_poly.type
_entity_poly.pdbx_seq_one_letter_code
_entity_poly.pdbx_strand_id
1 'polypeptide(L)'
;MTVLFDITHSTHYRYHRPVQLGEHRVMFRPRGSHDLRVLATDMKVTPEPVDIRLIQDVYSNSVALVQPLSPATELKIECSFSVEHTGTRALDLPLDPQALQYPFTYSDEDRIALQPYLLPFYDDPSDELAAWARQFVRPDGPTGTRELLVEMTQSIRNAMLYLARLDEGVQSPYETIRLQSGTCRDFATLMIEAVRRLGYAARFVSGYLYSPWLDDGEGGQFGAGATHAWLQVYLPGAGWIPFDPTNNLIGGTDLIRVGVARHASLASPVSGSWSGAAGDFAGMFVDVQVRRR
;
A
#
# COMPACT_ATOMS: atom_id res chain seq x y z
N MET A 1 16.05 0.57 16.89
CA MET A 1 17.13 1.42 16.33
C MET A 1 16.50 2.35 15.33
N THR A 2 16.89 3.61 15.32
CA THR A 2 16.44 4.59 14.33
C THR A 2 17.24 4.42 13.05
N VAL A 3 16.57 4.42 11.91
CA VAL A 3 17.18 4.32 10.58
C VAL A 3 16.83 5.57 9.78
N LEU A 4 17.80 6.09 9.05
CA LEU A 4 17.62 7.20 8.12
C LEU A 4 17.56 6.65 6.70
N PHE A 5 16.57 7.09 5.94
CA PHE A 5 16.43 6.76 4.52
C PHE A 5 16.36 8.02 3.67
N ASP A 6 17.03 7.97 2.51
CA ASP A 6 16.80 8.87 1.39
C ASP A 6 16.02 8.12 0.32
N ILE A 7 14.96 8.77 -0.17
CA ILE A 7 14.04 8.21 -1.15
C ILE A 7 13.99 9.17 -2.33
N THR A 8 14.17 8.63 -3.52
CA THR A 8 13.85 9.34 -4.77
C THR A 8 12.77 8.57 -5.51
N HIS A 9 11.78 9.28 -6.03
CA HIS A 9 10.69 8.71 -6.82
C HIS A 9 10.46 9.57 -8.05
N SER A 10 10.55 8.98 -9.23
CA SER A 10 10.22 9.60 -10.50
C SER A 10 9.13 8.80 -11.21
N THR A 11 8.07 9.49 -11.64
CA THR A 11 7.08 8.95 -12.58
C THR A 11 7.07 9.82 -13.82
N HIS A 12 7.24 9.21 -14.99
CA HIS A 12 7.38 9.89 -16.26
C HIS A 12 6.42 9.30 -17.29
N TYR A 13 5.38 10.08 -17.65
CA TYR A 13 4.47 9.81 -18.75
C TYR A 13 5.01 10.46 -20.02
N ARG A 14 4.97 9.75 -21.13
CA ARG A 14 5.42 10.25 -22.46
C ARG A 14 4.29 10.11 -23.48
N TYR A 15 4.24 11.06 -24.39
CA TYR A 15 3.25 11.13 -25.47
C TYR A 15 3.94 11.41 -26.79
N HIS A 16 3.45 10.83 -27.89
CA HIS A 16 3.98 11.05 -29.25
C HIS A 16 3.70 12.45 -29.78
N ARG A 17 2.66 13.11 -29.26
CA ARG A 17 2.27 14.47 -29.62
C ARG A 17 1.87 15.25 -28.36
N PRO A 18 1.86 16.59 -28.43
CA PRO A 18 1.33 17.36 -27.30
C PRO A 18 -0.14 16.99 -27.01
N VAL A 19 -0.41 16.61 -25.76
CA VAL A 19 -1.74 16.28 -25.24
C VAL A 19 -2.14 17.29 -24.18
N GLN A 20 -3.45 17.50 -24.01
CA GLN A 20 -3.95 18.28 -22.88
C GLN A 20 -3.90 17.44 -21.62
N LEU A 21 -3.10 17.85 -20.64
CA LEU A 21 -3.00 17.20 -19.35
C LEU A 21 -4.06 17.75 -18.39
N GLY A 22 -4.86 16.88 -17.79
CA GLY A 22 -5.80 17.21 -16.74
C GLY A 22 -5.13 17.35 -15.37
N GLU A 23 -5.91 17.58 -14.33
CA GLU A 23 -5.42 17.55 -12.96
C GLU A 23 -4.96 16.13 -12.58
N HIS A 24 -3.76 16.03 -12.01
CA HIS A 24 -3.20 14.80 -11.50
C HIS A 24 -3.13 14.83 -9.98
N ARG A 25 -3.62 13.78 -9.35
CA ARG A 25 -3.52 13.55 -7.91
C ARG A 25 -2.25 12.72 -7.65
N VAL A 26 -1.32 13.28 -6.88
CA VAL A 26 -0.01 12.69 -6.59
C VAL A 26 0.12 12.42 -5.10
N MET A 27 0.42 11.18 -4.75
CA MET A 27 0.58 10.72 -3.37
C MET A 27 1.95 10.03 -3.22
N PHE A 28 3.00 10.83 -3.08
CA PHE A 28 4.38 10.35 -2.97
C PHE A 28 5.01 10.62 -1.60
N ARG A 29 4.51 11.67 -0.90
CA ARG A 29 5.09 12.10 0.36
C ARG A 29 4.86 11.08 1.47
N PRO A 30 5.93 10.57 2.14
CA PRO A 30 5.79 9.68 3.27
C PRO A 30 4.91 10.25 4.38
N ARG A 31 4.08 9.38 4.96
CA ARG A 31 3.12 9.74 6.01
C ARG A 31 3.79 9.69 7.37
N GLY A 32 4.09 10.86 7.93
CA GLY A 32 4.68 10.99 9.26
C GLY A 32 3.77 10.50 10.39
N SER A 33 4.37 9.92 11.43
CA SER A 33 3.76 9.58 12.72
C SER A 33 4.84 9.36 13.78
N HIS A 34 4.50 8.74 14.93
CA HIS A 34 5.46 8.49 16.02
C HIS A 34 6.65 7.60 15.60
N ASP A 35 6.49 6.74 14.60
CA ASP A 35 7.50 5.79 14.12
C ASP A 35 8.20 6.24 12.83
N LEU A 36 7.67 7.25 12.13
CA LEU A 36 8.22 7.79 10.89
C LEU A 36 8.15 9.31 10.86
N ARG A 37 9.30 9.97 10.76
CA ARG A 37 9.43 11.42 10.69
C ARG A 37 9.99 11.84 9.34
N VAL A 38 9.30 12.72 8.63
CA VAL A 38 9.79 13.34 7.39
C VAL A 38 10.69 14.51 7.75
N LEU A 39 11.96 14.44 7.35
CA LEU A 39 12.98 15.45 7.64
C LEU A 39 13.09 16.47 6.51
N ALA A 40 13.01 16.02 5.27
CA ALA A 40 13.05 16.87 4.09
C ALA A 40 12.14 16.32 3.00
N THR A 41 11.65 17.21 2.14
CA THR A 41 10.80 16.87 0.99
C THR A 41 11.01 17.91 -0.09
N ASP A 42 11.16 17.44 -1.33
CA ASP A 42 11.20 18.24 -2.53
C ASP A 42 10.34 17.60 -3.61
N MET A 43 9.70 18.41 -4.47
CA MET A 43 8.92 17.93 -5.60
C MET A 43 9.10 18.86 -6.78
N LYS A 44 9.48 18.29 -7.92
CA LYS A 44 9.61 18.97 -9.21
C LYS A 44 8.66 18.33 -10.23
N VAL A 45 7.98 19.16 -11.00
CA VAL A 45 7.05 18.74 -12.06
C VAL A 45 7.45 19.38 -13.38
N THR A 46 7.44 18.58 -14.45
CA THR A 46 7.63 19.01 -15.81
C THR A 46 6.42 18.55 -16.63
N PRO A 47 5.81 19.39 -17.52
CA PRO A 47 6.30 20.70 -17.95
C PRO A 47 5.92 21.84 -16.98
N GLU A 48 6.66 22.94 -17.10
CA GLU A 48 6.27 24.22 -16.55
C GLU A 48 5.58 25.07 -17.64
N PRO A 49 4.62 25.97 -17.30
CA PRO A 49 4.13 26.26 -15.95
C PRO A 49 3.14 25.20 -15.44
N VAL A 50 3.12 25.01 -14.12
CA VAL A 50 2.24 24.07 -13.42
C VAL A 50 1.65 24.72 -12.17
N ASP A 51 0.36 24.48 -11.92
CA ASP A 51 -0.26 24.81 -10.63
C ASP A 51 -0.24 23.60 -9.71
N ILE A 52 0.19 23.79 -8.47
CA ILE A 52 0.32 22.72 -7.46
C ILE A 52 -0.38 23.14 -6.18
N ARG A 53 -1.39 22.38 -5.79
CA ARG A 53 -2.10 22.55 -4.51
C ARG A 53 -1.87 21.35 -3.61
N LEU A 54 -1.52 21.59 -2.37
CA LEU A 54 -1.34 20.54 -1.37
C LEU A 54 -2.59 20.43 -0.50
N ILE A 55 -3.11 19.23 -0.35
CA ILE A 55 -4.28 18.95 0.48
C ILE A 55 -4.04 17.72 1.37
N GLN A 56 -4.86 17.57 2.40
CA GLN A 56 -5.05 16.30 3.08
C GLN A 56 -6.39 15.70 2.64
N ASP A 57 -6.37 14.42 2.25
CA ASP A 57 -7.60 13.71 1.89
C ASP A 57 -8.34 13.19 3.14
N VAL A 58 -9.47 12.52 2.93
CA VAL A 58 -10.31 11.96 4.02
C VAL A 58 -9.60 10.92 4.89
N TYR A 59 -8.50 10.35 4.40
CA TYR A 59 -7.63 9.43 5.13
C TYR A 59 -6.45 10.14 5.79
N SER A 60 -6.39 11.47 5.70
CA SER A 60 -5.26 12.31 6.12
C SER A 60 -3.96 12.00 5.37
N ASN A 61 -4.04 11.52 4.13
CA ASN A 61 -2.87 11.40 3.26
C ASN A 61 -2.47 12.78 2.74
N SER A 62 -1.17 13.01 2.58
CA SER A 62 -0.65 14.20 1.91
C SER A 62 -0.77 14.01 0.40
N VAL A 63 -1.53 14.85 -0.25
CA VAL A 63 -1.83 14.79 -1.68
C VAL A 63 -1.45 16.10 -2.35
N ALA A 64 -0.70 16.03 -3.45
CA ALA A 64 -0.50 17.15 -4.35
C ALA A 64 -1.48 17.02 -5.53
N LEU A 65 -2.26 18.07 -5.77
CA LEU A 65 -3.05 18.24 -6.97
C LEU A 65 -2.22 19.05 -7.95
N VAL A 66 -1.83 18.42 -9.04
CA VAL A 66 -0.88 18.93 -10.04
C VAL A 66 -1.64 19.19 -11.33
N GLN A 67 -1.71 20.46 -11.76
CA GLN A 67 -2.37 20.88 -12.98
C GLN A 67 -1.36 21.53 -13.93
N PRO A 68 -0.85 20.82 -14.95
CA PRO A 68 -0.09 21.45 -16.02
C PRO A 68 -0.96 22.44 -16.80
N LEU A 69 -0.41 23.63 -17.12
CA LEU A 69 -1.18 24.72 -17.69
C LEU A 69 -1.13 24.78 -19.22
N SER A 70 -0.30 23.93 -19.85
CA SER A 70 -0.15 23.89 -21.31
C SER A 70 -0.11 22.45 -21.81
N PRO A 71 -0.54 22.21 -23.08
CA PRO A 71 -0.34 20.91 -23.71
C PRO A 71 1.13 20.53 -23.76
N ALA A 72 1.44 19.25 -23.59
CA ALA A 72 2.80 18.77 -23.53
C ALA A 72 2.96 17.34 -24.07
N THR A 73 4.19 16.98 -24.45
CA THR A 73 4.56 15.63 -24.86
C THR A 73 5.04 14.75 -23.70
N GLU A 74 5.11 15.32 -22.49
CA GLU A 74 5.49 14.58 -21.28
C GLU A 74 4.86 15.17 -20.03
N LEU A 75 4.71 14.32 -19.01
CA LEU A 75 4.50 14.72 -17.62
C LEU A 75 5.51 13.95 -16.77
N LYS A 76 6.44 14.66 -16.15
CA LYS A 76 7.42 14.06 -15.23
C LYS A 76 7.23 14.65 -13.84
N ILE A 77 7.08 13.78 -12.84
CA ILE A 77 6.94 14.14 -11.43
C ILE A 77 8.11 13.48 -10.70
N GLU A 78 8.99 14.30 -10.14
CA GLU A 78 10.17 13.88 -9.41
C GLU A 78 10.07 14.34 -7.97
N CYS A 79 10.23 13.41 -7.03
CA CYS A 79 10.20 13.73 -5.60
C CYS A 79 11.42 13.16 -4.91
N SER A 80 11.91 13.88 -3.91
CA SER A 80 12.93 13.39 -3.00
C SER A 80 12.51 13.60 -1.54
N PHE A 81 12.82 12.63 -0.70
CA PHE A 81 12.47 12.64 0.72
C PHE A 81 13.64 12.13 1.55
N SER A 82 13.85 12.77 2.70
CA SER A 82 14.67 12.20 3.77
C SER A 82 13.76 11.89 4.95
N VAL A 83 13.81 10.65 5.44
CA VAL A 83 12.96 10.19 6.53
C VAL A 83 13.78 9.50 7.62
N GLU A 84 13.31 9.67 8.84
CA GLU A 84 13.77 8.94 10.03
C GLU A 84 12.69 7.92 10.39
N HIS A 85 13.05 6.64 10.49
CA HIS A 85 12.13 5.56 10.81
C HIS A 85 12.64 4.78 12.02
N THR A 86 11.83 4.72 13.08
CA THR A 86 12.18 3.98 14.30
C THR A 86 11.72 2.54 14.24
N GLY A 87 10.84 2.22 13.29
CA GLY A 87 10.24 0.91 13.11
C GLY A 87 9.17 0.60 14.15
N THR A 88 8.42 -0.44 13.85
CA THR A 88 7.42 -0.99 14.76
C THR A 88 7.78 -2.44 15.07
N ARG A 89 8.00 -2.76 16.34
CA ARG A 89 8.09 -4.15 16.81
C ARG A 89 6.68 -4.73 16.92
N ALA A 90 6.02 -4.85 15.79
CA ALA A 90 4.60 -5.12 15.68
C ALA A 90 4.12 -6.36 16.45
N LEU A 91 4.95 -7.40 16.47
CA LEU A 91 4.62 -8.65 17.17
C LEU A 91 4.86 -8.58 18.69
N ASP A 92 5.60 -7.57 19.16
CA ASP A 92 5.90 -7.38 20.60
C ASP A 92 4.91 -6.42 21.27
N LEU A 93 4.10 -5.67 20.49
CA LEU A 93 3.12 -4.73 21.06
C LEU A 93 2.04 -5.50 21.84
N PRO A 94 1.66 -5.06 23.05
CA PRO A 94 0.62 -5.73 23.80
C PRO A 94 -0.73 -5.59 23.09
N LEU A 95 -1.52 -6.66 23.07
CA LEU A 95 -2.93 -6.63 22.69
C LEU A 95 -3.79 -6.50 23.94
N ASP A 96 -4.94 -5.88 23.79
CA ASP A 96 -5.96 -5.94 24.83
C ASP A 96 -6.37 -7.40 25.08
N PRO A 97 -6.68 -7.80 26.34
CA PRO A 97 -6.98 -9.18 26.68
C PRO A 97 -8.09 -9.81 25.82
N GLN A 98 -9.14 -9.03 25.47
CA GLN A 98 -10.22 -9.51 24.61
C GLN A 98 -9.80 -9.76 23.17
N ALA A 99 -8.72 -9.14 22.69
CA ALA A 99 -8.24 -9.26 21.31
C ALA A 99 -7.11 -10.31 21.13
N LEU A 100 -6.70 -10.99 22.22
CA LEU A 100 -5.68 -12.04 22.16
C LEU A 100 -6.10 -13.24 21.31
N GLN A 101 -7.39 -13.51 21.26
CA GLN A 101 -7.96 -14.66 20.56
C GLN A 101 -9.08 -14.24 19.61
N TYR A 102 -9.17 -14.92 18.48
CA TYR A 102 -10.27 -14.82 17.53
C TYR A 102 -11.37 -15.82 17.91
N PRO A 103 -12.67 -15.47 17.78
CA PRO A 103 -13.17 -14.14 17.43
C PRO A 103 -13.13 -13.16 18.62
N PHE A 104 -12.96 -11.87 18.31
CA PHE A 104 -13.14 -10.80 19.29
C PHE A 104 -14.05 -9.70 18.73
N THR A 105 -14.49 -8.80 19.60
CA THR A 105 -15.35 -7.67 19.22
C THR A 105 -14.66 -6.36 19.59
N TYR A 106 -14.62 -5.42 18.66
CA TYR A 106 -14.17 -4.04 18.92
C TYR A 106 -15.13 -3.35 19.89
N SER A 107 -14.62 -2.38 20.67
CA SER A 107 -15.47 -1.45 21.42
C SER A 107 -16.44 -0.72 20.47
N ASP A 108 -17.56 -0.23 21.00
CA ASP A 108 -18.53 0.51 20.17
C ASP A 108 -17.90 1.75 19.53
N GLU A 109 -17.02 2.45 20.25
CA GLU A 109 -16.29 3.61 19.76
C GLU A 109 -15.34 3.23 18.63
N ASP A 110 -14.50 2.21 18.82
CA ASP A 110 -13.61 1.70 17.77
C ASP A 110 -14.39 1.21 16.56
N ARG A 111 -15.51 0.50 16.77
CA ARG A 111 -16.34 -0.02 15.68
C ARG A 111 -16.92 1.09 14.80
N ILE A 112 -17.34 2.21 15.40
CA ILE A 112 -17.80 3.39 14.65
C ILE A 112 -16.66 3.99 13.84
N ALA A 113 -15.49 4.21 14.45
CA ALA A 113 -14.32 4.81 13.79
C ALA A 113 -13.73 3.89 12.70
N LEU A 114 -13.78 2.58 12.90
CA LEU A 114 -13.22 1.57 11.99
C LEU A 114 -14.23 1.08 10.94
N GLN A 115 -15.47 1.55 10.96
CA GLN A 115 -16.53 1.07 10.05
C GLN A 115 -16.09 0.98 8.58
N PRO A 116 -15.43 2.00 7.97
CA PRO A 116 -15.00 1.92 6.57
C PRO A 116 -13.99 0.79 6.30
N TYR A 117 -13.27 0.35 7.32
CA TYR A 117 -12.23 -0.67 7.24
C TYR A 117 -12.72 -2.06 7.62
N LEU A 118 -13.89 -2.17 8.24
CA LEU A 118 -14.58 -3.41 8.56
C LEU A 118 -15.44 -3.90 7.38
N LEU A 119 -15.99 -2.97 6.60
CA LEU A 119 -16.88 -3.30 5.49
C LEU A 119 -16.11 -3.89 4.32
N PRO A 120 -16.46 -5.10 3.86
CA PRO A 120 -15.93 -5.65 2.62
C PRO A 120 -16.14 -4.70 1.43
N PHE A 121 -15.22 -4.74 0.47
CA PHE A 121 -15.31 -3.98 -0.76
C PHE A 121 -15.86 -4.82 -1.91
N TYR A 122 -15.60 -6.13 -1.88
CA TYR A 122 -16.08 -7.08 -2.87
C TYR A 122 -17.23 -7.92 -2.29
N ASP A 123 -18.25 -8.21 -3.09
CA ASP A 123 -19.28 -9.16 -2.72
C ASP A 123 -18.71 -10.59 -2.72
N ASP A 124 -19.29 -11.51 -1.98
CA ASP A 124 -18.87 -12.92 -1.89
C ASP A 124 -20.08 -13.87 -1.96
N PRO A 125 -20.80 -13.87 -3.10
CA PRO A 125 -22.05 -14.63 -3.21
C PRO A 125 -21.85 -16.15 -3.17
N SER A 126 -20.65 -16.62 -3.47
CA SER A 126 -20.28 -18.04 -3.39
C SER A 126 -19.60 -18.45 -2.09
N ASP A 127 -19.42 -17.53 -1.16
CA ASP A 127 -18.69 -17.73 0.12
C ASP A 127 -17.24 -18.28 -0.08
N GLU A 128 -16.67 -18.11 -1.27
CA GLU A 128 -15.35 -18.62 -1.64
C GLU A 128 -14.23 -17.94 -0.84
N LEU A 129 -14.29 -16.62 -0.75
CA LEU A 129 -13.29 -15.84 -0.01
C LEU A 129 -13.43 -16.02 1.51
N ALA A 130 -14.65 -16.05 2.02
CA ALA A 130 -14.87 -16.32 3.44
C ALA A 130 -14.47 -17.74 3.81
N ALA A 131 -14.69 -18.73 2.93
CA ALA A 131 -14.20 -20.09 3.13
C ALA A 131 -12.67 -20.14 3.12
N TRP A 132 -12.01 -19.43 2.20
CA TRP A 132 -10.56 -19.31 2.18
C TRP A 132 -10.02 -18.63 3.46
N ALA A 133 -10.67 -17.60 3.96
CA ALA A 133 -10.27 -16.95 5.20
C ALA A 133 -10.44 -17.87 6.44
N ARG A 134 -11.53 -18.63 6.48
CA ARG A 134 -11.81 -19.56 7.61
C ARG A 134 -10.83 -20.72 7.75
N GLN A 135 -10.05 -21.06 6.71
CA GLN A 135 -9.03 -22.13 6.82
C GLN A 135 -7.94 -21.81 7.86
N PHE A 136 -7.74 -20.53 8.21
CA PHE A 136 -6.79 -20.08 9.23
C PHE A 136 -7.39 -20.08 10.66
N VAL A 137 -8.67 -20.38 10.79
CA VAL A 137 -9.36 -20.49 12.07
C VAL A 137 -9.34 -21.96 12.52
N ARG A 138 -8.84 -22.21 13.72
CA ARG A 138 -8.79 -23.57 14.27
C ARG A 138 -10.21 -24.09 14.45
N PRO A 139 -10.55 -25.30 13.96
CA PRO A 139 -11.86 -25.88 14.11
C PRO A 139 -12.17 -26.24 15.58
N ASP A 140 -11.12 -26.67 16.30
CA ASP A 140 -11.23 -27.13 17.68
C ASP A 140 -10.34 -26.30 18.59
N GLY A 141 -10.93 -25.35 19.31
CA GLY A 141 -10.25 -24.52 20.31
C GLY A 141 -9.98 -23.08 19.86
N PRO A 142 -9.34 -22.31 20.73
CA PRO A 142 -9.09 -20.90 20.49
C PRO A 142 -8.04 -20.69 19.37
N THR A 143 -8.26 -19.69 18.53
CA THR A 143 -7.30 -19.24 17.52
C THR A 143 -6.64 -17.96 18.01
N GLY A 144 -5.32 -17.95 18.18
CA GLY A 144 -4.61 -16.72 18.52
C GLY A 144 -4.71 -15.69 17.39
N THR A 145 -5.03 -14.47 17.76
CA THR A 145 -5.20 -13.37 16.78
C THR A 145 -3.93 -13.11 15.96
N ARG A 146 -2.78 -13.09 16.61
CA ARG A 146 -1.50 -12.87 15.92
C ARG A 146 -1.12 -14.05 15.05
N GLU A 147 -1.25 -15.24 15.59
CA GLU A 147 -0.93 -16.50 14.92
C GLU A 147 -1.71 -16.61 13.62
N LEU A 148 -3.01 -16.31 13.64
CA LEU A 148 -3.87 -16.31 12.46
C LEU A 148 -3.37 -15.33 11.39
N LEU A 149 -3.05 -14.10 11.76
CA LEU A 149 -2.61 -13.06 10.81
C LEU A 149 -1.20 -13.36 10.26
N VAL A 150 -0.30 -13.90 11.09
CA VAL A 150 1.03 -14.35 10.67
C VAL A 150 0.92 -15.50 9.69
N GLU A 151 0.12 -16.52 10.01
CA GLU A 151 -0.10 -17.70 9.17
C GLU A 151 -0.70 -17.33 7.82
N MET A 152 -1.70 -16.42 7.80
CA MET A 152 -2.28 -15.92 6.56
C MET A 152 -1.25 -15.19 5.70
N THR A 153 -0.42 -14.33 6.31
CA THR A 153 0.68 -13.62 5.63
C THR A 153 1.66 -14.60 4.99
N GLN A 154 2.09 -15.60 5.75
CA GLN A 154 3.01 -16.64 5.30
C GLN A 154 2.41 -17.53 4.22
N SER A 155 1.13 -17.88 4.35
CA SER A 155 0.42 -18.71 3.38
C SER A 155 0.36 -18.04 2.01
N ILE A 156 0.01 -16.75 1.94
CA ILE A 156 0.01 -16.00 0.68
C ILE A 156 1.42 -15.99 0.07
N ARG A 157 2.44 -15.65 0.88
CA ARG A 157 3.84 -15.61 0.41
C ARG A 157 4.33 -16.94 -0.16
N ASN A 158 3.96 -18.05 0.48
CA ASN A 158 4.47 -19.38 0.15
C ASN A 158 3.68 -20.08 -0.96
N ALA A 159 2.37 -19.82 -1.04
CA ALA A 159 1.49 -20.50 -1.98
C ALA A 159 1.30 -19.76 -3.30
N MET A 160 1.58 -18.44 -3.33
CA MET A 160 1.27 -17.62 -4.52
C MET A 160 2.52 -17.12 -5.23
N LEU A 161 2.49 -17.16 -6.55
CA LEU A 161 3.58 -16.68 -7.41
C LEU A 161 3.47 -15.16 -7.60
N TYR A 162 4.53 -14.44 -7.25
CA TYR A 162 4.60 -13.01 -7.56
C TYR A 162 4.85 -12.80 -9.06
N LEU A 163 3.94 -12.09 -9.72
CA LEU A 163 4.04 -11.72 -11.13
C LEU A 163 3.86 -10.20 -11.26
N ALA A 164 4.93 -9.51 -11.66
CA ALA A 164 4.83 -8.09 -11.97
C ALA A 164 3.85 -7.89 -13.14
N ARG A 165 2.91 -6.96 -12.96
CA ARG A 165 1.89 -6.63 -13.96
C ARG A 165 1.87 -5.12 -14.18
N LEU A 166 1.94 -4.71 -15.46
CA LEU A 166 1.88 -3.31 -15.87
C LEU A 166 0.45 -2.78 -15.98
N ASP A 167 -0.53 -3.67 -16.01
CA ASP A 167 -1.95 -3.31 -16.10
C ASP A 167 -2.40 -2.48 -14.90
N GLU A 168 -3.25 -1.51 -15.16
CA GLU A 168 -3.87 -0.70 -14.12
C GLU A 168 -4.81 -1.53 -13.23
N GLY A 169 -5.02 -1.06 -12.01
CA GLY A 169 -5.94 -1.68 -11.06
C GLY A 169 -5.34 -2.84 -10.28
N VAL A 170 -6.23 -3.65 -9.73
CA VAL A 170 -5.94 -4.84 -8.93
C VAL A 170 -6.82 -6.00 -9.38
N GLN A 171 -6.31 -7.21 -9.26
CA GLN A 171 -7.14 -8.41 -9.37
C GLN A 171 -8.15 -8.44 -8.23
N SER A 172 -9.33 -9.00 -8.49
CA SER A 172 -10.22 -9.35 -7.39
C SER A 172 -9.60 -10.42 -6.50
N PRO A 173 -9.99 -10.51 -5.21
CA PRO A 173 -9.52 -11.57 -4.32
C PRO A 173 -9.73 -12.98 -4.89
N TYR A 174 -10.87 -13.20 -5.59
CA TYR A 174 -11.19 -14.48 -6.24
C TYR A 174 -10.22 -14.83 -7.36
N GLU A 175 -9.91 -13.85 -8.23
CA GLU A 175 -8.92 -14.05 -9.30
C GLU A 175 -7.56 -14.41 -8.71
N THR A 176 -7.14 -13.72 -7.63
CA THR A 176 -5.87 -14.00 -6.96
C THR A 176 -5.86 -15.42 -6.37
N ILE A 177 -6.96 -15.85 -5.72
CA ILE A 177 -7.09 -17.22 -5.21
C ILE A 177 -7.03 -18.25 -6.33
N ARG A 178 -7.77 -18.06 -7.43
CA ARG A 178 -7.86 -19.01 -8.54
C ARG A 178 -6.59 -19.10 -9.37
N LEU A 179 -5.94 -17.95 -9.61
CA LEU A 179 -4.70 -17.87 -10.38
C LEU A 179 -3.46 -18.26 -9.56
N GLN A 180 -3.55 -18.27 -8.23
CA GLN A 180 -2.43 -18.48 -7.31
C GLN A 180 -1.24 -17.57 -7.65
N SER A 181 -1.52 -16.36 -8.15
CA SER A 181 -0.51 -15.40 -8.58
C SER A 181 -1.05 -13.98 -8.57
N GLY A 182 -0.16 -13.00 -8.42
CA GLY A 182 -0.51 -11.59 -8.43
C GLY A 182 0.66 -10.68 -8.13
N THR A 183 0.37 -9.38 -8.06
CA THR A 183 1.29 -8.33 -7.63
C THR A 183 1.15 -8.08 -6.12
N CYS A 184 1.99 -7.21 -5.55
CA CYS A 184 1.85 -6.77 -4.16
C CYS A 184 0.46 -6.16 -3.85
N ARG A 185 -0.14 -5.43 -4.82
CA ARG A 185 -1.49 -4.86 -4.68
C ARG A 185 -2.56 -5.94 -4.56
N ASP A 186 -2.42 -7.02 -5.34
CA ASP A 186 -3.37 -8.12 -5.39
C ASP A 186 -3.31 -8.94 -4.10
N PHE A 187 -2.11 -9.24 -3.62
CA PHE A 187 -1.89 -9.95 -2.35
C PHE A 187 -2.37 -9.16 -1.13
N ALA A 188 -2.08 -7.85 -1.10
CA ALA A 188 -2.61 -6.99 -0.05
C ALA A 188 -4.14 -6.93 -0.08
N THR A 189 -4.75 -6.81 -1.27
CA THR A 189 -6.22 -6.77 -1.44
C THR A 189 -6.86 -8.09 -1.00
N LEU A 190 -6.28 -9.23 -1.37
CA LEU A 190 -6.75 -10.54 -0.94
C LEU A 190 -6.76 -10.63 0.60
N MET A 191 -5.64 -10.30 1.24
CA MET A 191 -5.56 -10.39 2.70
C MET A 191 -6.50 -9.41 3.41
N ILE A 192 -6.64 -8.16 2.90
CA ILE A 192 -7.60 -7.18 3.43
C ILE A 192 -9.02 -7.75 3.43
N GLU A 193 -9.45 -8.26 2.31
CA GLU A 193 -10.82 -8.77 2.16
C GLU A 193 -11.05 -10.05 2.96
N ALA A 194 -10.04 -10.91 3.07
CA ALA A 194 -10.10 -12.11 3.92
C ALA A 194 -10.24 -11.77 5.41
N VAL A 195 -9.39 -10.87 5.93
CA VAL A 195 -9.46 -10.51 7.36
C VAL A 195 -10.73 -9.72 7.68
N ARG A 196 -11.27 -8.93 6.74
CA ARG A 196 -12.59 -8.28 6.90
C ARG A 196 -13.72 -9.30 7.04
N ARG A 197 -13.68 -10.41 6.30
CA ARG A 197 -14.63 -11.53 6.43
C ARG A 197 -14.56 -12.19 7.80
N LEU A 198 -13.40 -12.12 8.46
CA LEU A 198 -13.22 -12.58 9.84
C LEU A 198 -13.53 -11.48 10.88
N GLY A 199 -13.98 -10.29 10.46
CA GLY A 199 -14.35 -9.21 11.37
C GLY A 199 -13.22 -8.29 11.81
N TYR A 200 -12.03 -8.40 11.20
CA TYR A 200 -10.93 -7.47 11.47
C TYR A 200 -11.05 -6.19 10.62
N ALA A 201 -10.75 -5.05 11.22
CA ALA A 201 -10.58 -3.81 10.48
C ALA A 201 -9.23 -3.80 9.77
N ALA A 202 -9.25 -3.66 8.44
CA ALA A 202 -8.04 -3.64 7.62
C ALA A 202 -8.06 -2.51 6.60
N ARG A 203 -6.87 -1.96 6.28
CA ARG A 203 -6.71 -0.91 5.28
C ARG A 203 -5.54 -1.18 4.35
N PHE A 204 -5.67 -0.72 3.13
CA PHE A 204 -4.62 -0.76 2.11
C PHE A 204 -3.59 0.32 2.41
N VAL A 205 -2.32 0.00 2.15
CA VAL A 205 -1.19 0.93 2.28
C VAL A 205 -0.39 0.91 0.98
N SER A 206 -0.11 2.08 0.44
CA SER A 206 0.90 2.27 -0.60
C SER A 206 2.12 3.00 -0.02
N GLY A 207 3.30 2.69 -0.55
CA GLY A 207 4.51 3.32 -0.06
C GLY A 207 5.77 2.82 -0.74
N TYR A 208 6.86 2.85 0.01
CA TYR A 208 8.18 2.42 -0.46
C TYR A 208 8.67 1.26 0.38
N LEU A 209 9.44 0.40 -0.25
CA LEU A 209 10.10 -0.73 0.39
C LEU A 209 11.61 -0.53 0.31
N TYR A 210 12.28 -0.56 1.46
CA TYR A 210 13.72 -0.67 1.51
C TYR A 210 14.12 -2.15 1.37
N SER A 211 15.03 -2.42 0.45
CA SER A 211 15.60 -3.75 0.25
C SER A 211 17.12 -3.65 0.24
N PRO A 212 17.81 -4.19 1.25
CA PRO A 212 19.28 -4.18 1.31
C PRO A 212 19.94 -4.79 0.07
N TRP A 213 19.29 -5.78 -0.54
CA TRP A 213 19.77 -6.52 -1.71
C TRP A 213 19.87 -5.67 -2.98
N LEU A 214 19.17 -4.53 -3.06
CA LEU A 214 19.33 -3.59 -4.17
C LEU A 214 20.64 -2.80 -4.06
N ASP A 215 21.17 -2.63 -2.86
CA ASP A 215 22.44 -1.96 -2.63
C ASP A 215 23.62 -2.86 -3.02
N ASP A 216 23.47 -4.20 -2.93
CA ASP A 216 24.50 -5.20 -3.14
C ASP A 216 24.39 -5.95 -4.51
N GLY A 217 23.31 -5.74 -5.28
CA GLY A 217 23.16 -6.29 -6.64
C GLY A 217 22.74 -7.77 -6.72
N GLU A 218 22.46 -8.43 -5.60
CA GLU A 218 22.06 -9.83 -5.56
C GLU A 218 20.62 -9.97 -5.05
N GLY A 219 19.69 -10.35 -5.89
CA GLY A 219 18.30 -10.76 -5.60
C GLY A 219 17.58 -9.86 -4.59
N GLY A 220 16.34 -9.52 -4.78
CA GLY A 220 15.67 -8.55 -3.92
C GLY A 220 14.31 -8.98 -3.41
N GLN A 221 13.75 -8.20 -2.51
CA GLN A 221 12.34 -8.27 -2.14
C GLN A 221 11.49 -7.86 -3.33
N PHE A 222 10.32 -8.49 -3.49
CA PHE A 222 9.39 -8.15 -4.56
C PHE A 222 8.82 -6.74 -4.37
N GLY A 223 8.83 -5.95 -5.44
CA GLY A 223 8.36 -4.56 -5.43
C GLY A 223 9.42 -3.52 -5.08
N ALA A 224 10.67 -3.91 -4.85
CA ALA A 224 11.79 -2.98 -4.73
C ALA A 224 12.11 -2.33 -6.10
N GLY A 225 12.53 -1.07 -6.10
CA GLY A 225 12.73 -0.29 -7.34
C GLY A 225 11.45 0.32 -7.94
N ALA A 226 10.31 0.05 -7.33
CA ALA A 226 9.01 0.62 -7.67
C ALA A 226 8.22 0.99 -6.39
N THR A 227 7.02 1.54 -6.55
CA THR A 227 6.09 1.66 -5.43
C THR A 227 5.64 0.29 -4.95
N HIS A 228 5.51 0.14 -3.65
CA HIS A 228 5.09 -1.10 -3.01
C HIS A 228 3.73 -0.96 -2.34
N ALA A 229 3.08 -2.11 -2.08
CA ALA A 229 1.78 -2.16 -1.43
C ALA A 229 1.72 -3.29 -0.41
N TRP A 230 1.02 -3.00 0.71
CA TRP A 230 0.75 -3.94 1.79
C TRP A 230 -0.56 -3.57 2.49
N LEU A 231 -0.83 -4.15 3.64
CA LEU A 231 -1.99 -3.79 4.45
C LEU A 231 -1.60 -3.45 5.88
N GLN A 232 -2.53 -2.82 6.57
CA GLN A 232 -2.51 -2.72 8.03
C GLN A 232 -3.81 -3.28 8.58
N VAL A 233 -3.70 -4.03 9.68
CA VAL A 233 -4.84 -4.52 10.49
C VAL A 233 -4.86 -3.77 11.81
N TYR A 234 -6.03 -3.29 12.23
CA TYR A 234 -6.18 -2.66 13.55
C TYR A 234 -6.41 -3.72 14.62
N LEU A 235 -5.54 -3.72 15.63
CA LEU A 235 -5.64 -4.62 16.77
C LEU A 235 -5.77 -3.80 18.05
N PRO A 236 -6.83 -4.01 18.86
CA PRO A 236 -7.00 -3.33 20.15
C PRO A 236 -5.77 -3.49 21.04
N GLY A 237 -5.32 -2.38 21.62
CA GLY A 237 -4.08 -2.30 22.42
C GLY A 237 -2.82 -2.01 21.59
N ALA A 238 -2.73 -2.51 20.35
CA ALA A 238 -1.55 -2.35 19.48
C ALA A 238 -1.74 -1.35 18.33
N GLY A 239 -2.98 -0.98 17.98
CA GLY A 239 -3.29 -0.07 16.88
C GLY A 239 -3.11 -0.70 15.50
N TRP A 240 -2.70 0.10 14.50
CA TRP A 240 -2.53 -0.34 13.12
C TRP A 240 -1.20 -1.07 12.90
N ILE A 241 -1.26 -2.39 12.73
CA ILE A 241 -0.11 -3.27 12.52
C ILE A 241 0.08 -3.55 11.03
N PRO A 242 1.28 -3.30 10.43
CA PRO A 242 1.56 -3.60 9.04
C PRO A 242 1.85 -5.08 8.81
N PHE A 243 1.26 -5.62 7.73
CA PHE A 243 1.49 -6.97 7.20
C PHE A 243 1.78 -6.86 5.70
N ASP A 244 2.89 -7.40 5.25
CA ASP A 244 3.25 -7.50 3.84
C ASP A 244 3.26 -8.97 3.39
N PRO A 245 2.16 -9.45 2.80
CA PRO A 245 2.07 -10.83 2.33
C PRO A 245 2.95 -11.12 1.11
N THR A 246 3.50 -10.08 0.46
CA THR A 246 4.41 -10.25 -0.67
C THR A 246 5.79 -10.69 -0.23
N ASN A 247 6.30 -10.11 0.87
CA ASN A 247 7.66 -10.35 1.35
C ASN A 247 7.69 -11.01 2.74
N ASN A 248 6.54 -11.37 3.30
CA ASN A 248 6.39 -11.91 4.66
C ASN A 248 6.99 -10.99 5.73
N LEU A 249 6.74 -9.67 5.60
CA LEU A 249 7.17 -8.68 6.58
C LEU A 249 6.01 -8.30 7.51
N ILE A 250 6.30 -8.19 8.80
CA ILE A 250 5.35 -7.77 9.83
C ILE A 250 6.03 -6.73 10.70
N GLY A 251 5.63 -5.46 10.56
CA GLY A 251 6.32 -4.35 11.21
C GLY A 251 7.69 -4.06 10.59
N GLY A 252 8.63 -3.62 11.42
CA GLY A 252 10.00 -3.29 11.01
C GLY A 252 10.17 -1.84 10.52
N THR A 253 11.31 -1.57 9.90
CA THR A 253 11.67 -0.26 9.34
C THR A 253 11.61 -0.21 7.82
N ASP A 254 11.44 -1.36 7.16
CA ASP A 254 11.62 -1.48 5.70
C ASP A 254 10.39 -1.00 4.92
N LEU A 255 9.22 -0.91 5.58
CA LEU A 255 7.96 -0.48 4.99
C LEU A 255 7.71 1.02 5.29
N ILE A 256 7.99 1.88 4.33
CA ILE A 256 7.85 3.35 4.46
C ILE A 256 6.51 3.78 3.86
N ARG A 257 5.49 3.96 4.71
CA ARG A 257 4.12 4.26 4.27
C ARG A 257 3.97 5.67 3.71
N VAL A 258 3.21 5.77 2.64
CA VAL A 258 2.86 7.02 1.96
C VAL A 258 1.36 7.26 2.05
N GLY A 259 0.56 6.38 1.47
CA GLY A 259 -0.89 6.48 1.44
C GLY A 259 -1.58 5.33 2.15
N VAL A 260 -2.70 5.62 2.81
CA VAL A 260 -3.61 4.61 3.36
C VAL A 260 -5.01 4.84 2.82
N ALA A 261 -5.75 3.78 2.55
CA ALA A 261 -7.14 3.87 2.11
C ALA A 261 -7.88 2.57 2.41
N ARG A 262 -9.21 2.58 2.28
CA ARG A 262 -10.01 1.37 2.42
C ARG A 262 -9.81 0.37 1.27
N HIS A 263 -9.35 0.85 0.09
CA HIS A 263 -9.15 0.05 -1.12
C HIS A 263 -7.98 0.59 -1.94
N ALA A 264 -7.33 -0.28 -2.71
CA ALA A 264 -6.15 0.04 -3.51
C ALA A 264 -6.37 1.20 -4.51
N SER A 265 -7.54 1.26 -5.16
CA SER A 265 -7.84 2.34 -6.12
C SER A 265 -7.85 3.75 -5.52
N LEU A 266 -8.00 3.87 -4.20
CA LEU A 266 -8.03 5.14 -3.48
C LEU A 266 -6.64 5.55 -2.95
N ALA A 267 -5.64 4.67 -3.07
CA ALA A 267 -4.26 4.90 -2.63
C ALA A 267 -3.25 4.78 -3.79
N SER A 268 -3.71 5.04 -5.03
CA SER A 268 -2.84 5.08 -6.19
C SER A 268 -1.78 6.18 -6.03
N PRO A 269 -0.48 5.90 -6.27
CA PRO A 269 0.57 6.91 -6.16
C PRO A 269 0.35 8.11 -7.08
N VAL A 270 -0.10 7.86 -8.31
CA VAL A 270 -0.53 8.89 -9.27
C VAL A 270 -1.84 8.46 -9.89
N SER A 271 -2.77 9.38 -10.00
CA SER A 271 -3.98 9.25 -10.81
C SER A 271 -4.30 10.58 -11.46
N GLY A 272 -4.81 10.55 -12.68
CA GLY A 272 -5.10 11.76 -13.43
C GLY A 272 -5.69 11.44 -14.80
N SER A 273 -5.80 12.44 -15.64
CA SER A 273 -6.35 12.29 -16.98
C SER A 273 -5.56 13.09 -18.01
N TRP A 274 -5.67 12.68 -19.24
CA TRP A 274 -5.18 13.44 -20.38
C TRP A 274 -6.17 13.32 -21.55
N SER A 275 -6.13 14.27 -22.47
CA SER A 275 -6.96 14.29 -23.66
C SER A 275 -6.09 14.40 -24.90
N GLY A 276 -6.28 13.48 -25.84
CA GLY A 276 -5.57 13.32 -27.09
C GLY A 276 -6.10 12.14 -27.88
N ALA A 277 -5.46 11.74 -28.96
CA ALA A 277 -5.81 10.53 -29.69
C ALA A 277 -5.30 9.29 -28.93
N ALA A 278 -5.99 8.15 -29.04
CA ALA A 278 -5.65 6.91 -28.32
C ALA A 278 -4.20 6.43 -28.57
N GLY A 279 -3.65 6.71 -29.77
CA GLY A 279 -2.25 6.39 -30.11
C GLY A 279 -1.21 7.41 -29.66
N ASP A 280 -1.60 8.49 -28.97
CA ASP A 280 -0.64 9.49 -28.52
C ASP A 280 0.11 9.07 -27.26
N PHE A 281 -0.40 8.12 -26.46
CA PHE A 281 0.31 7.59 -25.29
C PHE A 281 1.49 6.73 -25.71
N ALA A 282 2.71 7.16 -25.35
CA ALA A 282 3.95 6.46 -25.68
C ALA A 282 4.47 5.56 -24.56
N GLY A 283 4.04 5.80 -23.31
CA GLY A 283 4.42 4.95 -22.17
C GLY A 283 4.53 5.69 -20.85
N MET A 284 4.67 4.90 -19.80
CA MET A 284 4.91 5.36 -18.43
C MET A 284 6.14 4.64 -17.87
N PHE A 285 7.00 5.38 -17.21
CA PHE A 285 8.20 4.89 -16.54
C PHE A 285 8.18 5.32 -15.08
N VAL A 286 8.45 4.37 -14.19
CA VAL A 286 8.54 4.62 -12.75
C VAL A 286 9.91 4.15 -12.27
N ASP A 287 10.59 5.00 -11.51
CA ASP A 287 11.86 4.69 -10.85
C ASP A 287 11.76 5.11 -9.38
N VAL A 288 12.06 4.19 -8.49
CA VAL A 288 12.08 4.42 -7.04
C VAL A 288 13.39 3.89 -6.48
N GLN A 289 14.11 4.75 -5.77
CA GLN A 289 15.31 4.36 -5.05
C GLN A 289 15.11 4.68 -3.57
N VAL A 290 15.37 3.69 -2.71
CA VAL A 290 15.36 3.84 -1.26
C VAL A 290 16.76 3.46 -0.77
N ARG A 291 17.47 4.42 -0.20
CA ARG A 291 18.83 4.23 0.30
C ARG A 291 18.86 4.44 1.79
N ARG A 292 19.51 3.54 2.50
CA ARG A 292 19.81 3.69 3.91
C ARG A 292 21.09 4.52 4.08
N ARG A 293 21.05 5.50 5.02
CA ARG A 293 22.24 6.24 5.42
C ARG A 293 23.02 5.55 6.53
#